data_b71c8dc7856b8384ffa02cbb932892c5
#
_entry.id   b71c8dc7856b8384ffa02cbb932892c5
#
_cell.length_a   1.000
_cell.length_b   1.000
_cell.length_c   1.000
_cell.angle_alpha   90.00
_cell.angle_beta   90.00
_cell.angle_gamma   90.00
#
_symmetry.space_group_name_H-M   'P 1'
#
loop_
_entity.id
_entity.type
_entity.pdbx_description
1 polymer ?
#
loop_
_entity_poly.entity_id
_entity_poly.type
_entity_poly.pdbx_seq_one_letter_code
_entity_poly.pdbx_strand_id
1 'polypeptide(L)'
;MFDLLNIVLVEPRFPENIGSVARASANFGSAPISLVKPEMWEIEKASPLATKQGLRLLEQIRVFDSVEKAIQDCVFCIGTSARVGGVRRETVSPKECAKEIMRYLEQGERAALLFGPEDRGLENHHLEHSHKLVTIPA
;
A
#
# COMPACT_ATOMS: atom_id res chain seq x y z
N MET A 1 1.43 7.54 -14.94
CA MET A 1 2.20 8.00 -13.75
C MET A 1 1.92 7.16 -12.52
N PHE A 2 0.66 6.88 -12.19
CA PHE A 2 0.32 6.09 -10.99
C PHE A 2 0.67 4.61 -11.11
N ASP A 3 0.97 4.13 -12.31
CA ASP A 3 1.54 2.79 -12.49
C ASP A 3 2.89 2.62 -11.77
N LEU A 4 3.54 3.73 -11.41
CA LEU A 4 4.79 3.72 -10.66
C LEU A 4 4.57 3.73 -9.14
N LEU A 5 3.35 3.90 -8.67
CA LEU A 5 3.02 3.81 -7.24
C LEU A 5 2.62 2.39 -6.91
N ASN A 6 3.33 1.78 -5.96
CA ASN A 6 3.01 0.44 -5.48
C ASN A 6 2.26 0.53 -4.16
N ILE A 7 0.99 0.16 -4.15
CA ILE A 7 0.19 0.06 -2.93
C ILE A 7 0.44 -1.31 -2.34
N VAL A 8 1.08 -1.37 -1.17
CA VAL A 8 1.48 -2.63 -0.55
C VAL A 8 0.60 -2.87 0.68
N LEU A 9 -0.17 -3.95 0.66
CA LEU A 9 -0.99 -4.37 1.78
C LEU A 9 -0.26 -5.48 2.52
N VAL A 10 0.12 -5.21 3.77
CA VAL A 10 0.92 -6.14 4.57
C VAL A 10 -0.01 -6.96 5.45
N GLU A 11 0.02 -8.27 5.27
CA GLU A 11 -0.77 -9.25 6.01
C GLU A 11 -2.26 -8.89 6.06
N PRO A 12 -2.87 -8.58 4.91
CA PRO A 12 -4.31 -8.27 4.90
C PRO A 12 -5.11 -9.51 5.29
N ARG A 13 -6.16 -9.31 6.08
CA ARG A 13 -6.94 -10.41 6.63
C ARG A 13 -8.15 -10.77 5.79
N PHE A 14 -8.78 -9.77 5.16
CA PHE A 14 -10.05 -9.96 4.48
C PHE A 14 -9.97 -9.63 3.00
N PRO A 15 -10.31 -10.59 2.11
CA PRO A 15 -10.31 -10.33 0.67
C PRO A 15 -11.21 -9.17 0.27
N GLU A 16 -12.32 -8.96 0.99
CA GLU A 16 -13.25 -7.88 0.73
C GLU A 16 -12.59 -6.50 0.86
N ASN A 17 -11.65 -6.36 1.80
CA ASN A 17 -10.92 -5.11 1.98
C ASN A 17 -9.92 -4.89 0.84
N ILE A 18 -9.35 -5.96 0.32
CA ILE A 18 -8.48 -5.87 -0.85
C ILE A 18 -9.29 -5.39 -2.06
N GLY A 19 -10.52 -5.90 -2.21
CA GLY A 19 -11.43 -5.45 -3.26
C GLY A 19 -11.77 -3.97 -3.11
N SER A 20 -11.99 -3.50 -1.89
CA SER A 20 -12.25 -2.08 -1.63
C SER A 20 -11.07 -1.19 -2.00
N VAL A 21 -9.85 -1.64 -1.71
CA VAL A 21 -8.63 -0.91 -2.09
C VAL A 21 -8.51 -0.86 -3.60
N ALA A 22 -8.79 -1.97 -4.30
CA ALA A 22 -8.75 -1.99 -5.75
C ALA A 22 -9.75 -1.02 -6.36
N ARG A 23 -10.96 -0.94 -5.78
CA ARG A 23 -11.97 0.01 -6.22
C ARG A 23 -11.50 1.45 -6.03
N ALA A 24 -10.95 1.75 -4.87
CA ALA A 24 -10.42 3.09 -4.58
C ALA A 24 -9.28 3.44 -5.53
N SER A 25 -8.34 2.53 -5.74
CA SER A 25 -7.21 2.77 -6.65
C SER A 25 -7.71 3.01 -8.07
N ALA A 26 -8.65 2.22 -8.55
CA ALA A 26 -9.20 2.38 -9.89
C ALA A 26 -9.82 3.76 -10.10
N ASN A 27 -10.37 4.37 -9.05
CA ASN A 27 -10.95 5.70 -9.10
C ASN A 27 -9.91 6.82 -9.07
N PHE A 28 -8.67 6.52 -8.65
CA PHE A 28 -7.66 7.53 -8.42
C PHE A 28 -6.36 7.30 -9.22
N GLY A 29 -6.43 6.62 -10.35
CA GLY A 29 -5.30 6.49 -11.25
C GLY A 29 -4.78 5.07 -11.45
N SER A 30 -5.43 4.08 -10.86
CA SER A 30 -5.15 2.66 -11.06
C SER A 30 -3.72 2.25 -10.66
N ALA A 31 -3.28 2.68 -9.48
CA ALA A 31 -2.00 2.24 -8.93
C ALA A 31 -2.05 0.74 -8.65
N PRO A 32 -0.99 -0.01 -9.02
CA PRO A 32 -0.97 -1.45 -8.79
C PRO A 32 -0.89 -1.81 -7.31
N ILE A 33 -1.35 -3.01 -6.99
CA ILE A 33 -1.45 -3.50 -5.62
C ILE A 33 -0.56 -4.72 -5.45
N SER A 34 0.21 -4.76 -4.37
CA SER A 34 0.99 -5.92 -3.94
C SER A 34 0.51 -6.37 -2.57
N LEU A 35 0.56 -7.67 -2.33
CA LEU A 35 0.21 -8.25 -1.05
C LEU A 35 1.44 -8.89 -0.43
N VAL A 36 1.63 -8.69 0.88
CA VAL A 36 2.70 -9.35 1.63
C VAL A 36 2.04 -10.28 2.64
N LYS A 37 2.29 -11.58 2.50
CA LYS A 37 1.75 -12.62 3.40
C LYS A 37 0.26 -12.43 3.71
N PRO A 38 -0.62 -12.39 2.71
CA PRO A 38 -2.05 -12.28 2.99
C PRO A 38 -2.52 -13.52 3.75
N GLU A 39 -3.42 -13.34 4.72
CA GLU A 39 -4.01 -14.49 5.42
C GLU A 39 -4.86 -15.32 4.48
N MET A 40 -5.59 -14.65 3.61
CA MET A 40 -6.39 -15.31 2.58
C MET A 40 -6.41 -14.43 1.34
N TRP A 41 -6.11 -15.02 0.18
CA TRP A 41 -6.24 -14.30 -1.07
C TRP A 41 -7.03 -15.15 -2.07
N GLU A 42 -8.25 -14.75 -2.31
CA GLU A 42 -9.13 -15.36 -3.31
C GLU A 42 -9.82 -14.22 -4.07
N ILE A 43 -9.56 -14.12 -5.35
CA ILE A 43 -10.08 -13.04 -6.19
C ILE A 43 -11.61 -13.04 -6.22
N GLU A 44 -12.23 -14.21 -6.15
CA GLU A 44 -13.68 -14.34 -6.18
C GLU A 44 -14.36 -13.66 -4.98
N LYS A 45 -13.66 -13.63 -3.85
CA LYS A 45 -14.18 -12.98 -2.64
C LYS A 45 -13.95 -11.49 -2.62
N ALA A 46 -12.94 -11.02 -3.35
CA ALA A 46 -12.62 -9.59 -3.45
C ALA A 46 -13.41 -8.91 -4.56
N SER A 47 -13.67 -9.60 -5.66
CA SER A 47 -14.25 -9.01 -6.87
C SER A 47 -15.63 -8.38 -6.70
N PRO A 48 -16.54 -8.84 -5.81
CA PRO A 48 -17.85 -8.18 -5.67
C PRO A 48 -17.77 -6.72 -5.26
N LEU A 49 -16.67 -6.30 -4.60
CA LEU A 49 -16.50 -4.92 -4.17
C LEU A 49 -15.74 -4.06 -5.18
N ALA A 50 -15.24 -4.66 -6.25
CA ALA A 50 -14.43 -3.98 -7.24
C ALA A 50 -15.26 -3.55 -8.44
N THR A 51 -14.90 -2.41 -9.04
CA THR A 51 -15.41 -1.99 -10.32
C THR A 51 -14.75 -2.84 -11.42
N LYS A 52 -15.14 -2.63 -12.68
CA LYS A 52 -14.53 -3.32 -13.81
C LYS A 52 -13.02 -3.07 -13.88
N GLN A 53 -12.58 -1.82 -13.66
CA GLN A 53 -11.16 -1.49 -13.61
C GLN A 53 -10.49 -2.03 -12.36
N GLY A 54 -11.21 -2.02 -11.24
CA GLY A 54 -10.72 -2.61 -10.00
C GLY A 54 -10.47 -4.09 -10.15
N LEU A 55 -11.31 -4.79 -10.92
CA LEU A 55 -11.10 -6.21 -11.19
C LEU A 55 -9.79 -6.45 -11.95
N ARG A 56 -9.43 -5.59 -12.89
CA ARG A 56 -8.16 -5.68 -13.59
C ARG A 56 -6.99 -5.55 -12.62
N LEU A 57 -7.09 -4.63 -11.66
CA LEU A 57 -6.06 -4.47 -10.63
C LEU A 57 -5.96 -5.72 -9.77
N LEU A 58 -7.09 -6.34 -9.42
CA LEU A 58 -7.09 -7.58 -8.64
C LEU A 58 -6.42 -8.72 -9.41
N GLU A 59 -6.67 -8.80 -10.72
CA GLU A 59 -6.06 -9.83 -11.55
C GLU A 59 -4.55 -9.65 -11.71
N GLN A 60 -4.04 -8.43 -11.53
CA GLN A 60 -2.62 -8.09 -11.65
C GLN A 60 -1.89 -8.10 -10.32
N ILE A 61 -2.57 -8.42 -9.22
CA ILE A 61 -1.95 -8.46 -7.90
C ILE A 61 -0.80 -9.45 -7.88
N ARG A 62 0.31 -9.02 -7.28
CA ARG A 62 1.45 -9.90 -7.00
C ARG A 62 1.53 -10.13 -5.50
N VAL A 63 1.87 -11.35 -5.12
CA VAL A 63 1.97 -11.75 -3.72
C VAL A 63 3.43 -12.00 -3.38
N PHE A 64 3.88 -11.44 -2.26
CA PHE A 64 5.26 -11.56 -1.80
C PHE A 64 5.28 -12.13 -0.38
N ASP A 65 6.41 -12.71 0.00
CA ASP A 65 6.60 -13.25 1.34
C ASP A 65 7.32 -12.28 2.29
N SER A 66 7.70 -11.09 1.80
CA SER A 66 8.30 -10.06 2.65
C SER A 66 8.06 -8.66 2.07
N VAL A 67 8.11 -7.66 2.95
CA VAL A 67 8.02 -6.26 2.54
C VAL A 67 9.21 -5.91 1.63
N GLU A 68 10.42 -6.38 1.99
CA GLU A 68 11.62 -6.14 1.17
C GLU A 68 11.42 -6.52 -0.29
N LYS A 69 10.87 -7.70 -0.51
CA LYS A 69 10.65 -8.17 -1.87
C LYS A 69 9.58 -7.37 -2.60
N ALA A 70 8.54 -6.98 -1.88
CA ALA A 70 7.44 -6.22 -2.47
C ALA A 70 7.88 -4.83 -2.94
N ILE A 71 8.83 -4.20 -2.24
CA ILE A 71 9.27 -2.83 -2.55
C ILE A 71 10.64 -2.77 -3.19
N GLN A 72 11.15 -3.89 -3.64
CA GLN A 72 12.51 -4.04 -4.14
C GLN A 72 12.87 -3.04 -5.25
N ASP A 73 11.90 -2.71 -6.10
CA ASP A 73 12.09 -1.78 -7.22
C ASP A 73 11.67 -0.34 -6.90
N CYS A 74 11.32 -0.06 -5.65
CA CYS A 74 10.91 1.28 -5.22
C CYS A 74 12.08 2.04 -4.60
N VAL A 75 12.22 3.32 -4.95
CA VAL A 75 13.27 4.17 -4.40
C VAL A 75 12.83 4.93 -3.15
N PHE A 76 11.53 4.97 -2.91
CA PHE A 76 10.95 5.67 -1.77
C PHE A 76 9.78 4.88 -1.22
N CYS A 77 9.67 4.84 0.10
CA CYS A 77 8.62 4.07 0.76
C CYS A 77 8.10 4.85 1.98
N ILE A 78 6.78 4.98 2.06
CA ILE A 78 6.10 5.57 3.21
C ILE A 78 5.21 4.50 3.84
N GLY A 79 5.33 4.34 5.16
CA GLY A 79 4.46 3.46 5.91
C GLY A 79 3.36 4.23 6.59
N THR A 80 2.15 3.68 6.60
CA THR A 80 1.03 4.26 7.35
C THR A 80 1.13 3.83 8.81
N SER A 81 0.82 4.73 9.73
CA SER A 81 0.87 4.43 11.15
C SER A 81 -0.28 5.14 11.87
N ALA A 82 -0.95 4.42 12.76
CA ALA A 82 -1.93 5.01 13.68
C ALA A 82 -1.25 5.44 14.99
N ARG A 83 0.04 5.12 15.14
CA ARG A 83 0.79 5.38 16.38
C ARG A 83 1.75 6.53 16.20
N VAL A 84 1.87 7.35 17.23
CA VAL A 84 2.91 8.38 17.33
C VAL A 84 3.96 7.84 18.29
N GLY A 85 5.19 7.67 17.80
CA GLY A 85 6.31 7.19 18.63
C GLY A 85 6.64 5.72 18.40
N GLY A 86 7.79 5.29 18.92
CA GLY A 86 8.27 3.90 18.84
C GLY A 86 9.13 3.56 17.63
N VAL A 87 9.08 4.34 16.56
CA VAL A 87 9.94 4.18 15.40
C VAL A 87 10.56 5.54 15.09
N ARG A 88 11.89 5.54 14.87
CA ARG A 88 12.62 6.78 14.58
C ARG A 88 12.55 7.08 13.09
N ARG A 89 11.40 7.55 12.64
CA ARG A 89 11.20 7.99 11.26
C ARG A 89 10.47 9.33 11.29
N GLU A 90 10.77 10.16 10.33
CA GLU A 90 10.04 11.41 10.15
C GLU A 90 8.58 11.12 9.84
N THR A 91 7.68 11.78 10.56
CA THR A 91 6.24 11.65 10.32
C THR A 91 5.78 12.83 9.49
N VAL A 92 5.04 12.55 8.42
CA VAL A 92 4.50 13.58 7.54
C VAL A 92 2.98 13.52 7.56
N SER A 93 2.34 14.65 7.21
CA SER A 93 0.90 14.69 7.06
C SER A 93 0.48 13.96 5.77
N PRO A 94 -0.79 13.54 5.65
CA PRO A 94 -1.26 12.94 4.39
C PRO A 94 -1.01 13.85 3.18
N LYS A 95 -1.15 15.15 3.34
CA LYS A 95 -0.91 16.11 2.26
C LYS A 95 0.56 16.13 1.84
N GLU A 96 1.47 16.13 2.80
CA GLU A 96 2.91 16.09 2.52
C GLU A 96 3.30 14.75 1.92
N CYS A 97 2.71 13.66 2.41
CA CYS A 97 2.92 12.33 1.87
C CYS A 97 2.59 12.29 0.38
N ALA A 98 1.42 12.82 0.01
CA ALA A 98 1.00 12.87 -1.38
C ALA A 98 1.98 13.69 -2.24
N LYS A 99 2.44 14.83 -1.73
CA LYS A 99 3.41 15.68 -2.46
C LYS A 99 4.73 14.97 -2.69
N GLU A 100 5.23 14.28 -1.67
CA GLU A 100 6.50 13.58 -1.78
C GLU A 100 6.42 12.41 -2.76
N ILE A 101 5.36 11.61 -2.67
CA ILE A 101 5.15 10.52 -3.61
C ILE A 101 5.07 11.06 -5.03
N MET A 102 4.27 12.10 -5.26
CA MET A 102 4.11 12.68 -6.60
C MET A 102 5.43 13.15 -7.16
N ARG A 103 6.32 13.70 -6.33
CA ARG A 103 7.63 14.17 -6.78
C ARG A 103 8.44 13.02 -7.41
N TYR A 104 8.44 11.85 -6.77
CA TYR A 104 9.14 10.68 -7.32
C TYR A 104 8.48 10.17 -8.59
N LEU A 105 7.15 10.09 -8.60
CA LEU A 105 6.43 9.60 -9.77
C LEU A 105 6.65 10.51 -10.98
N GLU A 106 6.68 11.81 -10.76
CA GLU A 106 6.91 12.78 -11.84
C GLU A 106 8.32 12.66 -12.42
N GLN A 107 9.27 12.14 -11.64
CA GLN A 107 10.63 11.89 -12.11
C GLN A 107 10.77 10.53 -12.78
N GLY A 108 9.68 9.77 -12.89
CA GLY A 108 9.70 8.45 -13.48
C GLY A 108 10.20 7.37 -12.53
N GLU A 109 10.22 7.65 -11.22
CA GLU A 109 10.70 6.70 -10.22
C GLU A 109 9.54 6.02 -9.50
N ARG A 110 9.80 4.82 -8.98
CA ARG A 110 8.78 4.04 -8.27
C ARG A 110 8.80 4.35 -6.78
N ALA A 111 7.60 4.47 -6.22
CA ALA A 111 7.41 4.69 -4.79
C ALA A 111 6.40 3.68 -4.25
N ALA A 112 6.50 3.39 -2.95
CA ALA A 112 5.60 2.46 -2.29
C ALA A 112 4.90 3.12 -1.12
N LEU A 113 3.66 2.71 -0.90
CA LEU A 113 2.86 3.10 0.26
C LEU A 113 2.40 1.83 0.95
N LEU A 114 2.81 1.65 2.22
CA LEU A 114 2.52 0.43 2.97
C LEU A 114 1.32 0.62 3.89
N PHE A 115 0.41 -0.34 3.86
CA PHE A 115 -0.72 -0.44 4.80
C PHE A 115 -0.62 -1.75 5.56
N GLY A 116 -0.93 -1.72 6.86
CA GLY A 116 -0.90 -2.89 7.70
C GLY A 116 -2.23 -3.64 7.77
N PRO A 117 -2.25 -4.73 8.55
CA PRO A 117 -3.50 -5.47 8.80
C PRO A 117 -4.57 -4.57 9.36
N GLU A 118 -5.81 -4.86 9.01
CA GLU A 118 -6.97 -4.02 9.33
C GLU A 118 -7.18 -3.85 10.84
N ASP A 119 -6.81 -4.86 11.62
CA ASP A 119 -7.07 -4.87 13.05
C ASP A 119 -5.95 -4.26 13.91
N ARG A 120 -4.72 -4.18 13.42
CA ARG A 120 -3.59 -3.75 14.24
C ARG A 120 -2.59 -2.81 13.56
N GLY A 121 -2.71 -2.60 12.25
CA GLY A 121 -1.78 -1.74 11.52
C GLY A 121 -0.39 -2.35 11.34
N LEU A 122 0.55 -1.57 10.83
CA LEU A 122 1.92 -2.02 10.60
C LEU A 122 2.67 -2.16 11.92
N GLU A 123 3.44 -3.25 12.04
CA GLU A 123 4.31 -3.46 13.18
C GLU A 123 5.68 -2.81 12.91
N ASN A 124 6.48 -2.64 13.98
CA ASN A 124 7.77 -1.96 13.87
C ASN A 124 8.68 -2.57 12.82
N HIS A 125 8.71 -3.90 12.72
CA HIS A 125 9.58 -4.56 11.73
C HIS A 125 9.14 -4.30 10.28
N HIS A 126 7.85 -4.02 10.05
CA HIS A 126 7.38 -3.60 8.74
C HIS A 126 7.82 -2.16 8.45
N LEU A 127 7.75 -1.30 9.47
CA LEU A 127 8.07 0.12 9.34
C LEU A 127 9.56 0.40 9.17
N GLU A 128 10.43 -0.57 9.49
CA GLU A 128 11.87 -0.44 9.29
C GLU A 128 12.24 -0.16 7.83
N HIS A 129 11.41 -0.60 6.91
CA HIS A 129 11.65 -0.41 5.47
C HIS A 129 11.14 0.93 4.96
N SER A 130 10.49 1.72 5.81
CA SER A 130 9.91 3.00 5.42
C SER A 130 10.90 4.12 5.62
N HIS A 131 10.99 5.04 4.65
CA HIS A 131 11.79 6.26 4.77
C HIS A 131 11.08 7.27 5.67
N LYS A 132 9.76 7.34 5.56
CA LYS A 132 8.91 8.23 6.36
C LYS A 132 7.63 7.52 6.74
N LEU A 133 6.94 8.08 7.72
CA LEU A 133 5.64 7.59 8.16
C LEU A 133 4.58 8.65 7.91
N VAL A 134 3.38 8.20 7.57
CA VAL A 134 2.20 9.07 7.51
C VAL A 134 1.21 8.59 8.56
N THR A 135 0.73 9.51 9.39
CA THR A 135 -0.29 9.20 10.39
C THR A 135 -1.65 9.41 9.77
N ILE A 136 -2.47 8.36 9.78
CA ILE A 136 -3.83 8.42 9.30
C ILE A 136 -4.73 8.44 10.53
N PRO A 137 -5.52 9.50 10.72
CA PRO A 137 -6.45 9.57 11.85
C PRO A 137 -7.45 8.43 11.77
N ALA A 138 -7.75 7.83 12.92
CA ALA A 138 -8.74 6.77 13.02
C ALA A 138 -10.15 7.31 12.77
#